data_6481c4a1a14cf43793638bd5714651d5
#
_entry.id   6481c4a1a14cf43793638bd5714651d5
#
_cell.length_a   1.000
_cell.length_b   1.000
_cell.length_c   1.000
_cell.angle_alpha   90.00
_cell.angle_beta   90.00
_cell.angle_gamma   90.00
#
_symmetry.space_group_name_H-M   'P 1'
#
loop_
_entity.id
_entity.type
_entity.pdbx_description
1 polymer ?
#
loop_
_entity_poly.entity_id
_entity_poly.type
_entity_poly.pdbx_seq_one_letter_code
_entity_poly.pdbx_strand_id
1 'polypeptide(L)'
;MKKTLIAAALSVLLASPAFGAESTDIVVVGSGGAGLSSAITATERGAKVIVLEKMAYFGGNSNRSEGGMNAAGTKQQIADGVTDDSPAIFYADTMKGGHNLNNPALLKTLTENAAGAEEWLLSLGAKFCHRVGRGGGQTKARGHGPCDGSPVGIELMRVLGERADKDHIDMRLNNRVTKILMKNGKVAGVEVQTPNGKETINSKAVILATGGFGANHKMVEKYRPELKGFSTTNHPGATGDGIILAQQVGADLTDIEQIQIHPTVIKKNGALISESMRARGGFLLNKNGKRFTNELLTRDVVSANELKQPGGIAYLVVDDSIYKKNKMLRSYVSEGLMKKCDTVANVAKLIGADPKVVQASFDQYWKAYDNKKDDLFGRPEMVIRLDQAPFYVAEVTPGIHHTMGGVTIDPKTEVLNKAKKPIPGLFAAGEVTGGVH
;
A
#
# COMPACT_ATOMS: atom_id res chain seq x y z
N MET A 1 6.61 65.82 53.17
CA MET A 1 6.20 64.46 53.51
C MET A 1 5.74 63.76 52.26
N LYS A 2 6.61 62.96 51.66
CA LYS A 2 6.26 62.16 50.43
C LYS A 2 5.90 60.73 50.88
N LYS A 3 4.67 60.30 50.64
CA LYS A 3 4.22 58.90 50.87
C LYS A 3 4.55 58.08 49.69
N THR A 4 5.45 57.11 49.84
CA THR A 4 5.80 56.09 48.84
C THR A 4 4.82 54.94 48.99
N LEU A 5 4.01 54.69 47.97
CA LEU A 5 3.18 53.51 47.88
C LEU A 5 4.04 52.36 47.26
N ILE A 6 4.23 51.30 48.01
CA ILE A 6 4.81 50.04 47.52
C ILE A 6 3.66 49.16 46.99
N ALA A 7 3.60 48.95 45.73
CA ALA A 7 2.67 47.96 45.09
C ALA A 7 3.35 46.59 45.12
N ALA A 8 2.83 45.66 45.92
CA ALA A 8 3.22 44.25 45.89
C ALA A 8 2.48 43.54 44.75
N ALA A 9 3.21 43.15 43.71
CA ALA A 9 2.69 42.30 42.64
C ALA A 9 2.63 40.84 43.12
N LEU A 10 1.43 40.35 43.35
CA LEU A 10 1.17 38.94 43.68
C LEU A 10 1.21 38.13 42.36
N SER A 11 2.31 37.44 42.11
CA SER A 11 2.42 36.47 40.99
C SER A 11 1.66 35.22 41.39
N VAL A 12 0.44 35.07 40.88
CA VAL A 12 -0.30 33.80 40.94
C VAL A 12 0.33 32.85 39.93
N LEU A 13 1.19 31.97 40.40
CA LEU A 13 1.59 30.77 39.63
C LEU A 13 0.35 29.86 39.51
N LEU A 14 -0.32 29.90 38.39
CA LEU A 14 -1.28 28.87 38.00
C LEU A 14 -0.50 27.56 37.81
N ALA A 15 -0.43 26.75 38.86
CA ALA A 15 -0.02 25.36 38.75
C ALA A 15 -1.06 24.66 37.87
N SER A 16 -0.69 24.35 36.63
CA SER A 16 -1.46 23.43 35.81
C SER A 16 -1.61 22.12 36.60
N PRO A 17 -2.81 21.55 36.72
CA PRO A 17 -2.96 20.27 37.40
C PRO A 17 -2.07 19.26 36.64
N ALA A 18 -1.14 18.65 37.35
CA ALA A 18 -0.42 17.48 36.85
C ALA A 18 -1.46 16.35 36.72
N PHE A 19 -2.15 16.28 35.59
CA PHE A 19 -2.87 15.09 35.23
C PHE A 19 -1.86 13.96 35.21
N GLY A 20 -2.07 12.93 36.05
CA GLY A 20 -1.23 11.74 36.05
C GLY A 20 -1.18 11.22 34.63
N ALA A 21 0.02 10.88 34.13
CA ALA A 21 0.19 10.41 32.76
C ALA A 21 -0.76 9.25 32.53
N GLU A 22 -1.56 9.34 31.44
CA GLU A 22 -2.48 8.29 31.05
C GLU A 22 -1.75 6.97 30.86
N SER A 23 -2.41 5.83 31.13
CA SER A 23 -1.80 4.50 30.98
C SER A 23 -2.71 3.51 30.27
N THR A 24 -2.10 2.67 29.45
CA THR A 24 -2.77 1.59 28.72
C THR A 24 -1.86 0.35 28.68
N ASP A 25 -2.37 -0.80 28.24
CA ASP A 25 -1.50 -1.97 28.02
C ASP A 25 -0.68 -1.81 26.75
N ILE A 26 -1.32 -1.40 25.65
CA ILE A 26 -0.71 -1.32 24.32
C ILE A 26 -1.07 0.02 23.66
N VAL A 27 -0.06 0.70 23.14
CA VAL A 27 -0.25 1.79 22.16
C VAL A 27 0.03 1.25 20.77
N VAL A 28 -0.93 1.39 19.85
CA VAL A 28 -0.78 1.13 18.43
C VAL A 28 -0.59 2.46 17.70
N VAL A 29 0.50 2.61 16.95
CA VAL A 29 0.83 3.84 16.22
C VAL A 29 0.52 3.65 14.74
N GLY A 30 -0.53 4.31 14.27
CA GLY A 30 -1.08 4.18 12.91
C GLY A 30 -2.35 3.34 12.87
N SER A 31 -3.30 3.78 12.06
CA SER A 31 -4.66 3.22 11.93
C SER A 31 -4.94 2.59 10.56
N GLY A 32 -3.89 2.18 9.84
CA GLY A 32 -4.02 1.38 8.62
C GLY A 32 -4.41 -0.07 8.91
N GLY A 33 -4.42 -0.93 7.89
CA GLY A 33 -4.79 -2.34 8.01
C GLY A 33 -4.02 -3.08 9.11
N ALA A 34 -2.69 -2.92 9.19
CA ALA A 34 -1.87 -3.53 10.23
C ALA A 34 -2.21 -3.01 11.63
N GLY A 35 -2.44 -1.69 11.77
CA GLY A 35 -2.76 -1.08 13.07
C GLY A 35 -4.10 -1.52 13.61
N LEU A 36 -5.17 -1.45 12.82
CA LEU A 36 -6.50 -1.86 13.26
C LEU A 36 -6.58 -3.37 13.51
N SER A 37 -5.95 -4.20 12.65
CA SER A 37 -5.89 -5.66 12.90
C SER A 37 -5.19 -5.98 14.21
N SER A 38 -4.07 -5.29 14.51
CA SER A 38 -3.34 -5.44 15.78
C SER A 38 -4.19 -5.00 16.98
N ALA A 39 -4.87 -3.85 16.86
CA ALA A 39 -5.70 -3.30 17.93
C ALA A 39 -6.91 -4.21 18.25
N ILE A 40 -7.63 -4.64 17.21
CA ILE A 40 -8.78 -5.54 17.36
C ILE A 40 -8.34 -6.84 18.03
N THR A 41 -7.28 -7.50 17.50
CA THR A 41 -6.79 -8.77 18.04
C THR A 41 -6.30 -8.64 19.49
N ALA A 42 -5.67 -7.53 19.86
CA ALA A 42 -5.26 -7.28 21.24
C ALA A 42 -6.45 -7.06 22.17
N THR A 43 -7.46 -6.31 21.72
CA THR A 43 -8.70 -6.06 22.47
C THR A 43 -9.50 -7.36 22.67
N GLU A 44 -9.62 -8.22 21.66
CA GLU A 44 -10.25 -9.55 21.76
C GLU A 44 -9.56 -10.45 22.81
N ARG A 45 -8.29 -10.20 23.11
CA ARG A 45 -7.51 -10.90 24.14
C ARG A 45 -7.51 -10.19 25.50
N GLY A 46 -8.32 -9.15 25.66
CA GLY A 46 -8.53 -8.44 26.92
C GLY A 46 -7.50 -7.34 27.22
N ALA A 47 -6.66 -6.94 26.26
CA ALA A 47 -5.75 -5.81 26.47
C ALA A 47 -6.50 -4.48 26.32
N LYS A 48 -6.13 -3.50 27.16
CA LYS A 48 -6.52 -2.11 26.96
C LYS A 48 -5.64 -1.50 25.88
N VAL A 49 -6.25 -0.99 24.79
CA VAL A 49 -5.54 -0.50 23.62
C VAL A 49 -5.91 0.94 23.31
N ILE A 50 -4.91 1.76 22.98
CA ILE A 50 -5.10 3.09 22.38
C ILE A 50 -4.45 3.09 20.99
N VAL A 51 -5.21 3.48 19.97
CA VAL A 51 -4.72 3.66 18.60
C VAL A 51 -4.50 5.15 18.37
N LEU A 52 -3.29 5.53 17.94
CA LEU A 52 -2.91 6.91 17.66
C LEU A 52 -2.68 7.11 16.16
N GLU A 53 -3.49 7.96 15.55
CA GLU A 53 -3.40 8.33 14.14
C GLU A 53 -3.08 9.82 14.00
N LYS A 54 -2.04 10.14 13.25
CA LYS A 54 -1.62 11.53 13.05
C LYS A 54 -2.52 12.34 12.12
N MET A 55 -3.25 11.64 11.24
CA MET A 55 -4.14 12.26 10.26
C MET A 55 -5.54 12.47 10.85
N ALA A 56 -6.35 13.29 10.19
CA ALA A 56 -7.74 13.55 10.56
C ALA A 56 -8.71 12.39 10.23
N TYR A 57 -8.22 11.32 9.61
CA TYR A 57 -8.99 10.13 9.23
C TYR A 57 -8.09 8.90 9.23
N PHE A 58 -8.67 7.74 9.44
CA PHE A 58 -7.96 6.46 9.53
C PHE A 58 -7.80 5.78 8.17
N GLY A 59 -6.95 4.76 8.10
CA GLY A 59 -6.81 3.86 6.98
C GLY A 59 -5.52 4.03 6.15
N GLY A 60 -4.96 5.22 6.06
CA GLY A 60 -3.69 5.47 5.36
C GLY A 60 -3.64 4.89 3.94
N ASN A 61 -2.51 4.25 3.58
CA ASN A 61 -2.34 3.57 2.28
C ASN A 61 -3.29 2.37 2.11
N SER A 62 -3.75 1.75 3.19
CA SER A 62 -4.71 0.63 3.10
C SER A 62 -6.00 1.06 2.40
N ASN A 63 -6.53 2.27 2.68
CA ASN A 63 -7.70 2.83 1.97
C ASN A 63 -7.46 3.04 0.47
N ARG A 64 -6.20 3.16 0.03
CA ARG A 64 -5.82 3.40 -1.36
C ARG A 64 -5.48 2.12 -2.12
N SER A 65 -5.57 0.96 -1.47
CA SER A 65 -5.27 -0.33 -2.10
C SER A 65 -6.36 -0.71 -3.10
N GLU A 66 -5.98 -0.82 -4.38
CA GLU A 66 -6.92 -1.10 -5.47
C GLU A 66 -6.88 -2.55 -5.97
N GLY A 67 -5.82 -3.27 -5.65
CA GLY A 67 -5.61 -4.66 -6.08
C GLY A 67 -6.48 -5.64 -5.30
N GLY A 68 -5.87 -6.71 -4.81
CA GLY A 68 -6.51 -7.72 -3.99
C GLY A 68 -5.63 -8.09 -2.79
N MET A 69 -6.20 -8.75 -1.81
CA MET A 69 -5.46 -9.42 -0.75
C MET A 69 -5.00 -10.79 -1.25
N ASN A 70 -3.70 -11.06 -1.25
CA ASN A 70 -3.17 -12.35 -1.68
C ASN A 70 -3.28 -13.38 -0.56
N ALA A 71 -3.95 -14.52 -0.84
CA ALA A 71 -4.01 -15.67 0.04
C ALA A 71 -4.09 -16.96 -0.79
N ALA A 72 -3.39 -18.01 -0.38
CA ALA A 72 -3.33 -19.29 -1.10
C ALA A 72 -4.03 -20.40 -0.30
N GLY A 73 -4.74 -21.28 -1.01
CA GLY A 73 -5.46 -22.41 -0.39
C GLY A 73 -6.80 -22.01 0.21
N THR A 74 -7.43 -20.96 -0.27
CA THR A 74 -8.70 -20.44 0.24
C THR A 74 -9.92 -21.14 -0.37
N LYS A 75 -11.07 -21.05 0.31
CA LYS A 75 -12.36 -21.56 -0.19
C LYS A 75 -12.79 -20.84 -1.47
N GLN A 76 -12.48 -19.54 -1.59
CA GLN A 76 -12.76 -18.74 -2.78
C GLN A 76 -11.98 -19.22 -4.00
N GLN A 77 -10.68 -19.52 -3.83
CA GLN A 77 -9.88 -20.11 -4.91
C GLN A 77 -10.47 -21.42 -5.40
N ILE A 78 -10.82 -22.32 -4.49
CA ILE A 78 -11.43 -23.62 -4.83
C ILE A 78 -12.75 -23.41 -5.59
N ALA A 79 -13.58 -22.48 -5.13
CA ALA A 79 -14.86 -22.16 -5.80
C ALA A 79 -14.69 -21.52 -7.19
N ASP A 80 -13.56 -20.83 -7.46
CA ASP A 80 -13.20 -20.28 -8.77
C ASP A 80 -12.42 -21.27 -9.65
N GLY A 81 -12.24 -22.51 -9.18
CA GLY A 81 -11.53 -23.57 -9.93
C GLY A 81 -10.00 -23.57 -9.76
N VAL A 82 -9.45 -22.75 -8.89
CA VAL A 82 -8.01 -22.73 -8.55
C VAL A 82 -7.78 -23.70 -7.39
N THR A 83 -7.56 -24.97 -7.72
CA THR A 83 -7.43 -26.07 -6.74
C THR A 83 -5.98 -26.48 -6.47
N ASP A 84 -5.03 -25.92 -7.21
CA ASP A 84 -3.62 -26.33 -7.23
C ASP A 84 -2.68 -25.19 -6.74
N ASP A 85 -3.18 -24.22 -5.98
CA ASP A 85 -2.37 -23.24 -5.26
C ASP A 85 -2.13 -23.66 -3.81
N SER A 86 -1.04 -23.18 -3.23
CA SER A 86 -0.66 -23.50 -1.85
C SER A 86 0.23 -22.41 -1.24
N PRO A 87 0.36 -22.36 0.09
CA PRO A 87 1.35 -21.50 0.76
C PRO A 87 2.77 -21.66 0.22
N ALA A 88 3.18 -22.89 -0.19
CA ALA A 88 4.48 -23.16 -0.76
C ALA A 88 4.67 -22.53 -2.15
N ILE A 89 3.64 -22.57 -3.01
CA ILE A 89 3.67 -21.92 -4.32
C ILE A 89 3.65 -20.40 -4.14
N PHE A 90 2.83 -19.90 -3.22
CA PHE A 90 2.80 -18.47 -2.87
C PHE A 90 4.17 -17.99 -2.38
N TYR A 91 4.82 -18.78 -1.50
CA TYR A 91 6.19 -18.51 -1.03
C TYR A 91 7.18 -18.44 -2.20
N ALA A 92 7.18 -19.43 -3.10
CA ALA A 92 8.10 -19.49 -4.23
C ALA A 92 7.92 -18.29 -5.19
N ASP A 93 6.67 -17.95 -5.53
CA ASP A 93 6.35 -16.78 -6.37
C ASP A 93 6.84 -15.48 -5.73
N THR A 94 6.62 -15.32 -4.42
CA THR A 94 6.99 -14.08 -3.70
C THR A 94 8.50 -13.98 -3.50
N MET A 95 9.17 -15.09 -3.22
CA MET A 95 10.64 -15.16 -3.14
C MET A 95 11.26 -14.73 -4.47
N LYS A 96 10.76 -15.28 -5.58
CA LYS A 96 11.20 -14.90 -6.93
C LYS A 96 10.91 -13.43 -7.24
N GLY A 97 9.72 -12.94 -6.89
CA GLY A 97 9.31 -11.54 -7.11
C GLY A 97 10.14 -10.55 -6.29
N GLY A 98 10.58 -10.95 -5.11
CA GLY A 98 11.50 -10.20 -4.24
C GLY A 98 12.98 -10.39 -4.58
N HIS A 99 13.32 -10.95 -5.76
CA HIS A 99 14.69 -11.20 -6.21
C HIS A 99 15.54 -12.02 -5.21
N ASN A 100 14.87 -12.87 -4.39
CA ASN A 100 15.47 -13.67 -3.31
C ASN A 100 16.12 -12.83 -2.18
N LEU A 101 15.73 -11.56 -2.04
CA LEU A 101 16.15 -10.70 -0.92
C LEU A 101 15.27 -10.87 0.31
N ASN A 102 14.12 -11.52 0.17
CA ASN A 102 13.17 -11.76 1.25
C ASN A 102 13.83 -12.48 2.44
N ASN A 103 13.45 -12.11 3.66
CA ASN A 103 13.73 -12.91 4.83
C ASN A 103 12.86 -14.19 4.79
N PRO A 104 13.45 -15.40 4.68
CA PRO A 104 12.69 -16.63 4.50
C PRO A 104 11.68 -16.89 5.63
N ALA A 105 12.02 -16.55 6.88
CA ALA A 105 11.16 -16.79 8.04
C ALA A 105 9.95 -15.86 8.05
N LEU A 106 10.14 -14.57 7.70
CA LEU A 106 9.05 -13.60 7.59
C LEU A 106 8.11 -13.95 6.43
N LEU A 107 8.68 -14.28 5.27
CA LEU A 107 7.88 -14.68 4.12
C LEU A 107 7.08 -15.95 4.37
N LYS A 108 7.68 -16.95 5.05
CA LYS A 108 6.98 -18.15 5.47
C LYS A 108 5.81 -17.82 6.39
N THR A 109 6.03 -16.95 7.39
CA THR A 109 4.95 -16.49 8.28
C THR A 109 3.80 -15.86 7.51
N LEU A 110 4.09 -14.98 6.54
CA LEU A 110 3.07 -14.37 5.69
C LEU A 110 2.27 -15.43 4.92
N THR A 111 2.96 -16.29 4.17
CA THR A 111 2.30 -17.19 3.22
C THR A 111 1.53 -18.32 3.88
N GLU A 112 1.98 -18.81 5.04
CA GLU A 112 1.28 -19.85 5.81
C GLU A 112 0.04 -19.32 6.54
N ASN A 113 -0.01 -18.02 6.87
CA ASN A 113 -1.11 -17.44 7.64
C ASN A 113 -2.09 -16.59 6.80
N ALA A 114 -1.80 -16.38 5.52
CA ALA A 114 -2.62 -15.50 4.68
C ALA A 114 -4.07 -15.96 4.52
N ALA A 115 -4.31 -17.29 4.37
CA ALA A 115 -5.66 -17.84 4.28
C ALA A 115 -6.44 -17.66 5.59
N GLY A 116 -5.79 -17.87 6.73
CA GLY A 116 -6.41 -17.62 8.04
C GLY A 116 -6.75 -16.14 8.27
N ALA A 117 -5.91 -15.23 7.78
CA ALA A 117 -6.19 -13.80 7.84
C ALA A 117 -7.38 -13.41 6.93
N GLU A 118 -7.50 -14.03 5.76
CA GLU A 118 -8.65 -13.84 4.87
C GLU A 118 -9.96 -14.36 5.51
N GLU A 119 -9.93 -15.56 6.08
CA GLU A 119 -11.07 -16.13 6.81
C GLU A 119 -11.47 -15.24 8.01
N TRP A 120 -10.52 -14.69 8.74
CA TRP A 120 -10.79 -13.75 9.83
C TRP A 120 -11.51 -12.49 9.31
N LEU A 121 -11.07 -11.89 8.21
CA LEU A 121 -11.75 -10.74 7.61
C LEU A 121 -13.17 -11.08 7.15
N LEU A 122 -13.39 -12.26 6.57
CA LEU A 122 -14.73 -12.75 6.22
C LEU A 122 -15.62 -12.88 7.46
N SER A 123 -15.06 -13.37 8.57
CA SER A 123 -15.80 -13.47 9.85
C SER A 123 -16.18 -12.10 10.42
N LEU A 124 -15.45 -11.05 10.10
CA LEU A 124 -15.78 -9.65 10.41
C LEU A 124 -16.82 -9.06 9.45
N GLY A 125 -17.20 -9.77 8.38
CA GLY A 125 -18.19 -9.33 7.40
C GLY A 125 -17.60 -8.72 6.12
N ALA A 126 -16.36 -9.02 5.79
CA ALA A 126 -15.78 -8.64 4.50
C ALA A 126 -16.50 -9.36 3.35
N LYS A 127 -16.76 -8.63 2.26
CA LYS A 127 -17.52 -9.15 1.09
C LYS A 127 -16.55 -9.42 -0.06
N PHE A 128 -15.83 -10.53 0.02
CA PHE A 128 -14.95 -10.97 -1.06
C PHE A 128 -15.69 -11.87 -2.05
N CYS A 129 -15.29 -11.75 -3.32
CA CYS A 129 -15.82 -12.56 -4.40
C CYS A 129 -15.23 -13.96 -4.38
N HIS A 130 -15.97 -14.95 -4.92
CA HIS A 130 -15.39 -16.26 -5.24
C HIS A 130 -14.36 -16.17 -6.35
N ARG A 131 -14.50 -15.18 -7.26
CA ARG A 131 -13.53 -14.97 -8.32
C ARG A 131 -12.26 -14.33 -7.76
N VAL A 132 -11.13 -14.97 -8.00
CA VAL A 132 -9.80 -14.49 -7.60
C VAL A 132 -9.03 -13.88 -8.77
N GLY A 133 -8.21 -12.88 -8.48
CA GLY A 133 -7.35 -12.20 -9.46
C GLY A 133 -5.93 -12.75 -9.48
N ARG A 134 -5.24 -12.56 -10.63
CA ARG A 134 -3.81 -12.87 -10.77
C ARG A 134 -3.01 -11.60 -10.92
N GLY A 135 -2.03 -11.39 -10.06
CA GLY A 135 -1.08 -10.28 -10.13
C GLY A 135 0.10 -10.57 -11.06
N GLY A 136 0.83 -9.53 -11.46
CA GLY A 136 2.05 -9.67 -12.25
C GLY A 136 3.09 -10.53 -11.54
N GLY A 137 3.69 -11.47 -12.28
CA GLY A 137 4.70 -12.41 -11.77
C GLY A 137 4.15 -13.58 -10.96
N GLN A 138 2.86 -13.65 -10.63
CA GLN A 138 2.24 -14.77 -9.94
C GLN A 138 1.98 -15.95 -10.88
N THR A 139 2.19 -17.17 -10.39
CA THR A 139 1.88 -18.39 -11.15
C THR A 139 0.42 -18.82 -11.01
N LYS A 140 -0.24 -18.45 -9.90
CA LYS A 140 -1.64 -18.76 -9.61
C LYS A 140 -2.45 -17.50 -9.29
N ALA A 141 -3.76 -17.54 -9.56
CA ALA A 141 -4.67 -16.48 -9.14
C ALA A 141 -4.96 -16.62 -7.65
N ARG A 142 -4.62 -15.59 -6.84
CA ARG A 142 -4.79 -15.60 -5.38
C ARG A 142 -5.17 -14.24 -4.79
N GLY A 143 -5.48 -13.28 -5.62
CA GLY A 143 -5.90 -11.94 -5.18
C GLY A 143 -7.39 -11.90 -4.89
N HIS A 144 -7.78 -11.69 -3.62
CA HIS A 144 -9.16 -11.63 -3.15
C HIS A 144 -9.63 -10.18 -3.06
N GLY A 145 -10.87 -9.93 -3.43
CA GLY A 145 -11.46 -8.60 -3.40
C GLY A 145 -12.96 -8.59 -3.68
N PRO A 146 -13.60 -7.40 -3.66
CA PRO A 146 -15.03 -7.24 -3.90
C PRO A 146 -15.48 -7.71 -5.28
N CYS A 147 -16.69 -8.29 -5.36
CA CYS A 147 -17.27 -8.83 -6.61
C CYS A 147 -17.57 -7.76 -7.65
N ASP A 148 -17.86 -6.55 -7.24
CA ASP A 148 -18.19 -5.43 -8.14
C ASP A 148 -16.94 -4.75 -8.75
N GLY A 149 -15.74 -5.25 -8.41
CA GLY A 149 -14.47 -4.72 -8.86
C GLY A 149 -14.10 -3.37 -8.20
N SER A 150 -14.70 -3.04 -7.06
CA SER A 150 -14.28 -1.90 -6.25
C SER A 150 -12.91 -2.17 -5.58
N PRO A 151 -12.19 -1.11 -5.14
CA PRO A 151 -10.91 -1.25 -4.44
C PRO A 151 -11.03 -2.10 -3.18
N VAL A 152 -10.12 -3.08 -3.02
CA VAL A 152 -10.10 -3.96 -1.84
C VAL A 152 -9.89 -3.17 -0.53
N GLY A 153 -9.09 -2.10 -0.60
CA GLY A 153 -8.76 -1.29 0.58
C GLY A 153 -9.97 -0.64 1.24
N ILE A 154 -10.93 -0.19 0.44
CA ILE A 154 -12.20 0.38 0.95
C ILE A 154 -12.95 -0.67 1.77
N GLU A 155 -13.07 -1.89 1.26
CA GLU A 155 -13.75 -2.99 1.96
C GLU A 155 -13.00 -3.41 3.23
N LEU A 156 -11.67 -3.54 3.16
CA LEU A 156 -10.85 -3.85 4.33
C LEU A 156 -11.00 -2.82 5.44
N MET A 157 -10.89 -1.53 5.09
CA MET A 157 -10.99 -0.47 6.09
C MET A 157 -12.40 -0.28 6.61
N ARG A 158 -13.43 -0.59 5.82
CA ARG A 158 -14.82 -0.63 6.28
C ARG A 158 -14.98 -1.65 7.42
N VAL A 159 -14.63 -2.92 7.16
CA VAL A 159 -14.85 -3.99 8.16
C VAL A 159 -13.99 -3.82 9.41
N LEU A 160 -12.73 -3.38 9.25
CA LEU A 160 -11.84 -3.12 10.38
C LEU A 160 -12.30 -1.92 11.20
N GLY A 161 -12.79 -0.86 10.56
CA GLY A 161 -13.34 0.32 11.24
C GLY A 161 -14.62 -0.02 12.00
N GLU A 162 -15.57 -0.69 11.35
CA GLU A 162 -16.81 -1.15 12.00
C GLU A 162 -16.56 -2.08 13.20
N ARG A 163 -15.54 -2.96 13.09
CA ARG A 163 -15.14 -3.81 14.19
C ARG A 163 -14.49 -3.03 15.34
N ALA A 164 -13.60 -2.09 15.02
CA ALA A 164 -12.97 -1.23 16.02
C ALA A 164 -14.00 -0.40 16.80
N ASP A 165 -15.00 0.15 16.10
CA ASP A 165 -16.12 0.88 16.73
C ASP A 165 -16.96 -0.03 17.62
N LYS A 166 -17.29 -1.24 17.15
CA LYS A 166 -18.06 -2.24 17.91
C LYS A 166 -17.33 -2.69 19.20
N ASP A 167 -16.01 -2.81 19.12
CA ASP A 167 -15.18 -3.21 20.26
C ASP A 167 -14.80 -2.01 21.14
N HIS A 168 -15.30 -0.80 20.85
CA HIS A 168 -15.04 0.44 21.56
C HIS A 168 -13.54 0.74 21.72
N ILE A 169 -12.74 0.47 20.67
CA ILE A 169 -11.31 0.76 20.67
C ILE A 169 -11.08 2.27 20.70
N ASP A 170 -10.30 2.75 21.65
CA ASP A 170 -9.92 4.15 21.76
C ASP A 170 -8.99 4.55 20.61
N MET A 171 -9.58 5.04 19.52
CA MET A 171 -8.85 5.51 18.34
C MET A 171 -8.86 7.04 18.28
N ARG A 172 -7.67 7.64 18.36
CA ARG A 172 -7.46 9.09 18.42
C ARG A 172 -6.85 9.61 17.15
N LEU A 173 -7.62 10.36 16.38
CA LEU A 173 -7.19 11.06 15.17
C LEU A 173 -6.49 12.38 15.52
N ASN A 174 -5.64 12.91 14.61
CA ASN A 174 -4.82 14.10 14.83
C ASN A 174 -3.86 13.97 16.03
N ASN A 175 -3.46 12.75 16.37
CA ASN A 175 -2.57 12.42 17.48
C ASN A 175 -1.26 11.82 16.93
N ARG A 176 -0.21 12.65 16.80
CA ARG A 176 1.07 12.23 16.24
C ARG A 176 2.02 11.79 17.34
N VAL A 177 2.45 10.55 17.32
CA VAL A 177 3.54 10.07 18.19
C VAL A 177 4.85 10.71 17.73
N THR A 178 5.55 11.35 18.68
CA THR A 178 6.79 12.08 18.43
C THR A 178 8.00 11.41 19.06
N LYS A 179 7.79 10.53 20.05
CA LYS A 179 8.86 9.80 20.72
C LYS A 179 8.36 8.51 21.33
N ILE A 180 9.17 7.46 21.28
CA ILE A 180 9.01 6.25 22.10
C ILE A 180 9.77 6.45 23.40
N LEU A 181 9.10 6.27 24.52
CA LEU A 181 9.70 6.39 25.85
C LEU A 181 10.28 5.06 26.29
N MET A 182 11.53 5.10 26.75
CA MET A 182 12.26 3.93 27.23
C MET A 182 12.58 4.07 28.72
N LYS A 183 12.43 2.98 29.49
CA LYS A 183 12.85 2.88 30.88
C LYS A 183 13.57 1.55 31.11
N ASN A 184 14.80 1.60 31.61
CA ASN A 184 15.61 0.41 31.87
C ASN A 184 15.74 -0.53 30.63
N GLY A 185 15.92 0.04 29.42
CA GLY A 185 16.05 -0.71 28.17
C GLY A 185 14.76 -1.30 27.61
N LYS A 186 13.60 -1.02 28.21
CA LYS A 186 12.28 -1.49 27.79
C LYS A 186 11.38 -0.30 27.42
N VAL A 187 10.45 -0.50 26.48
CA VAL A 187 9.39 0.47 26.20
C VAL A 187 8.58 0.76 27.45
N ALA A 188 8.29 2.04 27.68
CA ALA A 188 7.51 2.54 28.81
C ALA A 188 6.30 3.40 28.38
N GLY A 189 6.18 3.73 27.09
CA GLY A 189 5.10 4.53 26.55
C GLY A 189 5.52 5.39 25.37
N VAL A 190 4.74 6.43 25.09
CA VAL A 190 4.98 7.36 23.99
C VAL A 190 4.73 8.81 24.40
N GLU A 191 5.42 9.74 23.74
CA GLU A 191 5.08 11.15 23.71
C GLU A 191 4.23 11.43 22.44
N VAL A 192 3.13 12.15 22.60
CA VAL A 192 2.15 12.40 21.56
C VAL A 192 1.94 13.90 21.40
N GLN A 193 1.99 14.41 20.19
CA GLN A 193 1.49 15.74 19.85
C GLN A 193 0.01 15.63 19.51
N THR A 194 -0.83 16.22 20.33
CA THR A 194 -2.29 16.30 20.16
C THR A 194 -2.69 17.70 19.73
N PRO A 195 -3.94 17.95 19.31
CA PRO A 195 -4.44 19.31 19.07
C PRO A 195 -4.34 20.24 20.29
N ASN A 196 -4.32 19.66 21.50
CA ASN A 196 -4.29 20.40 22.77
C ASN A 196 -2.86 20.60 23.34
N GLY A 197 -1.85 20.07 22.65
CA GLY A 197 -0.46 20.15 23.11
C GLY A 197 0.21 18.78 23.20
N LYS A 198 1.32 18.72 23.92
CA LYS A 198 2.06 17.47 24.13
C LYS A 198 1.50 16.70 25.33
N GLU A 199 1.34 15.41 25.13
CA GLU A 199 0.87 14.48 26.16
C GLU A 199 1.78 13.25 26.23
N THR A 200 1.75 12.57 27.38
CA THR A 200 2.47 11.31 27.60
C THR A 200 1.47 10.21 27.88
N ILE A 201 1.58 9.09 27.17
CA ILE A 201 0.80 7.88 27.40
C ILE A 201 1.79 6.78 27.80
N ASN A 202 1.66 6.29 29.03
CA ASN A 202 2.44 5.15 29.50
C ASN A 202 1.85 3.86 28.93
N SER A 203 2.72 2.93 28.50
CA SER A 203 2.26 1.62 28.00
C SER A 203 3.29 0.53 28.26
N LYS A 204 2.82 -0.73 28.33
CA LYS A 204 3.67 -1.91 28.46
C LYS A 204 4.34 -2.29 27.14
N ALA A 205 3.65 -1.98 26.02
CA ALA A 205 4.12 -2.23 24.67
C ALA A 205 3.67 -1.15 23.68
N VAL A 206 4.45 -0.97 22.61
CA VAL A 206 4.14 -0.12 21.48
C VAL A 206 4.21 -0.96 20.19
N ILE A 207 3.18 -0.87 19.35
CA ILE A 207 3.14 -1.49 18.04
C ILE A 207 3.23 -0.39 16.98
N LEU A 208 4.29 -0.39 16.19
CA LEU A 208 4.46 0.51 15.05
C LEU A 208 3.75 -0.06 13.83
N ALA A 209 2.71 0.62 13.36
CA ALA A 209 1.92 0.26 12.18
C ALA A 209 1.70 1.48 11.26
N THR A 210 2.73 2.32 11.15
CA THR A 210 2.70 3.67 10.58
C THR A 210 2.75 3.70 9.05
N GLY A 211 2.83 2.55 8.39
CA GLY A 211 3.09 2.47 6.96
C GLY A 211 4.52 2.86 6.59
N GLY A 212 4.75 3.02 5.28
CA GLY A 212 6.06 3.32 4.74
C GLY A 212 6.38 4.82 4.68
N PHE A 213 7.29 5.17 3.77
CA PHE A 213 7.78 6.54 3.61
C PHE A 213 7.65 7.09 2.16
N GLY A 214 6.82 6.44 1.33
CA GLY A 214 6.68 6.78 -0.09
C GLY A 214 6.17 8.20 -0.40
N ALA A 215 5.58 8.91 0.58
CA ALA A 215 5.21 10.31 0.46
C ALA A 215 6.28 11.28 1.01
N ASN A 216 7.38 10.78 1.55
CA ASN A 216 8.49 11.60 2.03
C ASN A 216 9.59 11.67 0.96
N HIS A 217 9.46 12.62 0.03
CA HIS A 217 10.42 12.78 -1.07
C HIS A 217 11.87 12.90 -0.60
N LYS A 218 12.15 13.58 0.52
CA LYS A 218 13.51 13.69 1.08
C LYS A 218 14.06 12.33 1.51
N MET A 219 13.23 11.50 2.12
CA MET A 219 13.62 10.16 2.55
C MET A 219 13.77 9.22 1.36
N VAL A 220 12.90 9.33 0.36
CA VAL A 220 13.02 8.58 -0.91
C VAL A 220 14.32 8.98 -1.63
N GLU A 221 14.59 10.26 -1.82
CA GLU A 221 15.82 10.74 -2.47
C GLU A 221 17.08 10.35 -1.71
N LYS A 222 17.01 10.27 -0.38
CA LYS A 222 18.16 9.81 0.45
C LYS A 222 18.54 8.36 0.14
N TYR A 223 17.56 7.48 -0.05
CA TYR A 223 17.80 6.05 -0.24
C TYR A 223 17.81 5.63 -1.72
N ARG A 224 17.09 6.36 -2.58
CA ARG A 224 16.98 6.13 -4.03
C ARG A 224 17.04 7.46 -4.80
N PRO A 225 18.25 8.06 -4.95
CA PRO A 225 18.42 9.38 -5.57
C PRO A 225 17.84 9.48 -6.99
N GLU A 226 17.83 8.37 -7.74
CA GLU A 226 17.29 8.30 -9.09
C GLU A 226 15.76 8.47 -9.15
N LEU A 227 15.05 8.34 -8.01
CA LEU A 227 13.61 8.58 -7.92
C LEU A 227 13.27 10.05 -7.64
N LYS A 228 14.25 10.95 -7.68
CA LYS A 228 14.00 12.38 -7.54
C LYS A 228 13.02 12.88 -8.59
N GLY A 229 11.97 13.58 -8.14
CA GLY A 229 10.96 14.15 -9.02
C GLY A 229 9.87 13.18 -9.49
N PHE A 230 9.91 11.90 -9.07
CA PHE A 230 8.79 10.99 -9.30
C PHE A 230 7.58 11.40 -8.46
N SER A 231 6.39 11.29 -9.04
CA SER A 231 5.14 11.39 -8.28
C SER A 231 4.95 10.17 -7.39
N THR A 232 4.04 10.25 -6.43
CA THR A 232 3.76 9.16 -5.50
C THR A 232 2.28 8.84 -5.44
N THR A 233 1.95 7.54 -5.37
CA THR A 233 0.57 7.06 -5.13
C THR A 233 0.22 7.07 -3.65
N ASN A 234 1.19 7.33 -2.79
CA ASN A 234 1.05 7.20 -1.35
C ASN A 234 0.11 8.24 -0.74
N HIS A 235 -0.54 7.82 0.33
CA HIS A 235 -1.24 8.72 1.25
C HIS A 235 -0.26 9.76 1.83
N PRO A 236 -0.63 11.04 1.97
CA PRO A 236 0.26 12.09 2.50
C PRO A 236 0.85 11.77 3.87
N GLY A 237 0.18 10.91 4.64
CA GLY A 237 0.67 10.43 5.94
C GLY A 237 1.79 9.39 5.87
N ALA A 238 2.14 8.83 4.71
CA ALA A 238 3.20 7.83 4.56
C ALA A 238 4.59 8.51 4.54
N THR A 239 5.01 9.05 5.68
CA THR A 239 6.20 9.90 5.82
C THR A 239 7.37 9.24 6.56
N GLY A 240 7.26 7.94 6.92
CA GLY A 240 8.34 7.20 7.58
C GLY A 240 8.49 7.48 9.07
N ASP A 241 7.47 8.04 9.73
CA ASP A 241 7.55 8.42 11.14
C ASP A 241 7.93 7.23 12.03
N GLY A 242 7.33 6.04 11.83
CA GLY A 242 7.63 4.86 12.63
C GLY A 242 9.06 4.36 12.45
N ILE A 243 9.62 4.48 11.24
CA ILE A 243 11.02 4.13 10.97
C ILE A 243 11.95 5.06 11.74
N ILE A 244 11.66 6.37 11.74
CA ILE A 244 12.43 7.37 12.49
C ILE A 244 12.34 7.11 13.99
N LEU A 245 11.12 6.86 14.51
CA LEU A 245 10.88 6.55 15.91
C LEU A 245 11.63 5.28 16.36
N ALA A 246 11.60 4.22 15.55
CA ALA A 246 12.30 2.97 15.83
C ALA A 246 13.83 3.16 15.87
N GLN A 247 14.38 3.92 14.90
CA GLN A 247 15.82 4.22 14.88
C GLN A 247 16.28 5.00 16.11
N GLN A 248 15.46 5.92 16.64
CA GLN A 248 15.78 6.69 17.86
C GLN A 248 15.97 5.81 19.10
N VAL A 249 15.36 4.62 19.12
CA VAL A 249 15.50 3.64 20.23
C VAL A 249 16.41 2.46 19.86
N GLY A 250 17.18 2.60 18.77
CA GLY A 250 18.23 1.65 18.40
C GLY A 250 17.79 0.50 17.49
N ALA A 251 16.62 0.59 16.88
CA ALA A 251 16.18 -0.42 15.90
C ALA A 251 17.08 -0.46 14.67
N ASP A 252 17.25 -1.64 14.12
CA ASP A 252 17.90 -1.89 12.85
C ASP A 252 16.92 -1.75 11.69
N LEU A 253 17.45 -1.50 10.49
CA LEU A 253 16.67 -1.41 9.25
C LEU A 253 17.10 -2.50 8.28
N THR A 254 16.15 -3.00 7.51
CA THR A 254 16.35 -3.99 6.44
C THR A 254 15.83 -3.42 5.13
N ASP A 255 16.64 -3.55 4.06
CA ASP A 255 16.26 -3.25 2.66
C ASP A 255 15.65 -1.85 2.44
N ILE A 256 16.07 -0.87 3.23
CA ILE A 256 15.46 0.48 3.24
C ILE A 256 15.52 1.19 1.89
N GLU A 257 16.45 0.82 1.02
CA GLU A 257 16.60 1.30 -0.33
C GLU A 257 15.65 0.60 -1.34
N GLN A 258 15.00 -0.49 -0.95
CA GLN A 258 14.06 -1.19 -1.81
C GLN A 258 12.73 -0.44 -1.85
N ILE A 259 12.60 0.41 -2.86
CA ILE A 259 11.42 1.23 -3.11
C ILE A 259 10.82 0.81 -4.45
N GLN A 260 9.57 0.32 -4.42
CA GLN A 260 8.85 -0.08 -5.62
C GLN A 260 8.29 1.14 -6.34
N ILE A 261 8.46 1.20 -7.65
CA ILE A 261 7.73 2.11 -8.53
C ILE A 261 6.63 1.33 -9.27
N HIS A 262 5.48 1.98 -9.47
CA HIS A 262 4.34 1.43 -10.21
C HIS A 262 4.29 2.05 -11.61
N PRO A 263 4.18 1.25 -12.69
CA PRO A 263 4.27 1.77 -14.06
C PRO A 263 3.07 2.63 -14.50
N THR A 264 1.90 2.46 -13.89
CA THR A 264 0.69 3.14 -14.35
C THR A 264 0.21 4.20 -13.36
N VAL A 265 0.97 5.28 -13.22
CA VAL A 265 0.68 6.43 -12.35
C VAL A 265 0.45 7.68 -13.19
N ILE A 266 -0.57 8.46 -12.86
CA ILE A 266 -0.82 9.76 -13.49
C ILE A 266 0.19 10.77 -12.93
N LYS A 267 1.07 11.27 -13.78
CA LYS A 267 2.17 12.16 -13.37
C LYS A 267 1.69 13.40 -12.60
N LYS A 268 0.58 14.00 -13.04
CA LYS A 268 0.09 15.29 -12.52
C LYS A 268 -0.26 15.25 -11.03
N ASN A 269 -0.86 14.16 -10.56
CA ASN A 269 -1.45 14.09 -9.22
C ASN A 269 -1.11 12.81 -8.43
N GLY A 270 -0.28 11.92 -9.00
CA GLY A 270 0.07 10.65 -8.36
C GLY A 270 -1.06 9.61 -8.32
N ALA A 271 -2.17 9.85 -9.03
CA ALA A 271 -3.27 8.89 -9.05
C ALA A 271 -2.81 7.56 -9.65
N LEU A 272 -3.16 6.47 -8.98
CA LEU A 272 -2.88 5.12 -9.45
C LEU A 272 -3.92 4.71 -10.51
N ILE A 273 -3.46 4.13 -11.61
CA ILE A 273 -4.31 3.29 -12.45
C ILE A 273 -3.93 1.84 -12.13
N SER A 274 -4.85 1.11 -11.55
CA SER A 274 -4.63 -0.24 -11.01
C SER A 274 -3.98 -1.19 -12.01
N GLU A 275 -3.07 -2.02 -11.52
CA GLU A 275 -2.48 -3.14 -12.26
C GLU A 275 -3.55 -4.06 -12.88
N SER A 276 -4.72 -4.14 -12.26
CA SER A 276 -5.84 -4.93 -12.76
C SER A 276 -6.28 -4.54 -14.18
N MET A 277 -6.04 -3.30 -14.62
CA MET A 277 -6.35 -2.89 -15.99
C MET A 277 -5.47 -3.62 -17.00
N ARG A 278 -4.17 -3.78 -16.70
CA ARG A 278 -3.24 -4.57 -17.53
C ARG A 278 -3.58 -6.05 -17.48
N ALA A 279 -3.88 -6.60 -16.30
CA ALA A 279 -4.27 -7.99 -16.12
C ALA A 279 -5.57 -8.34 -16.85
N ARG A 280 -6.50 -7.40 -16.99
CA ARG A 280 -7.77 -7.57 -17.73
C ARG A 280 -7.64 -7.43 -19.26
N GLY A 281 -6.45 -7.16 -19.77
CA GLY A 281 -6.20 -7.08 -21.23
C GLY A 281 -5.69 -5.72 -21.71
N GLY A 282 -5.62 -4.71 -20.84
CA GLY A 282 -5.02 -3.43 -21.22
C GLY A 282 -3.58 -3.58 -21.68
N PHE A 283 -3.16 -2.79 -22.67
CA PHE A 283 -1.79 -2.76 -23.18
C PHE A 283 -1.20 -1.35 -23.18
N LEU A 284 0.11 -1.26 -23.28
CA LEU A 284 0.87 0.00 -23.18
C LEU A 284 1.41 0.40 -24.55
N LEU A 285 1.14 1.65 -24.96
CA LEU A 285 1.73 2.29 -26.13
C LEU A 285 2.71 3.37 -25.69
N ASN A 286 3.85 3.50 -26.38
CA ASN A 286 4.73 4.65 -26.21
C ASN A 286 4.24 5.88 -27.01
N LYS A 287 4.92 7.01 -26.91
CA LYS A 287 4.60 8.24 -27.67
C LYS A 287 4.55 8.07 -29.19
N ASN A 288 5.24 7.06 -29.72
CA ASN A 288 5.22 6.76 -31.15
C ASN A 288 4.07 5.82 -31.55
N GLY A 289 3.19 5.46 -30.60
CA GLY A 289 2.05 4.57 -30.85
C GLY A 289 2.41 3.08 -30.90
N LYS A 290 3.61 2.68 -30.45
CA LYS A 290 4.08 1.29 -30.48
C LYS A 290 3.96 0.62 -29.12
N ARG A 291 3.52 -0.65 -29.07
CA ARG A 291 3.75 -1.54 -27.92
C ARG A 291 5.24 -1.75 -27.72
N PHE A 292 5.69 -1.92 -26.48
CA PHE A 292 7.12 -1.99 -26.17
C PHE A 292 7.46 -3.01 -25.06
N THR A 293 6.48 -3.69 -24.48
CA THR A 293 6.72 -4.61 -23.36
C THR A 293 5.62 -5.66 -23.24
N ASN A 294 5.88 -6.72 -22.49
CA ASN A 294 4.87 -7.57 -21.89
C ASN A 294 4.32 -6.87 -20.63
N GLU A 295 3.07 -6.50 -20.65
CA GLU A 295 2.42 -5.72 -19.62
C GLU A 295 2.16 -6.51 -18.32
N LEU A 296 2.34 -7.85 -18.34
CA LEU A 296 2.13 -8.75 -17.20
C LEU A 296 3.44 -9.12 -16.47
N LEU A 297 4.57 -8.53 -16.87
CA LEU A 297 5.82 -8.63 -16.11
C LEU A 297 5.69 -7.89 -14.77
N THR A 298 6.66 -8.09 -13.88
CA THR A 298 6.72 -7.42 -12.59
C THR A 298 6.80 -5.89 -12.74
N ARG A 299 6.34 -5.16 -11.75
CA ARG A 299 6.23 -3.68 -11.80
C ARG A 299 7.55 -2.99 -12.10
N ASP A 300 8.64 -3.47 -11.52
CA ASP A 300 10.01 -2.99 -11.76
C ASP A 300 10.43 -3.13 -13.22
N VAL A 301 10.18 -4.30 -13.83
CA VAL A 301 10.52 -4.57 -15.23
C VAL A 301 9.69 -3.72 -16.18
N VAL A 302 8.36 -3.65 -15.99
CA VAL A 302 7.49 -2.81 -16.83
C VAL A 302 7.87 -1.34 -16.71
N SER A 303 8.11 -0.86 -15.48
CA SER A 303 8.55 0.53 -15.22
C SER A 303 9.91 0.83 -15.88
N ALA A 304 10.88 -0.09 -15.78
CA ALA A 304 12.17 0.07 -16.43
C ALA A 304 12.06 0.13 -17.95
N ASN A 305 11.18 -0.67 -18.55
CA ASN A 305 10.91 -0.64 -19.98
C ASN A 305 10.21 0.66 -20.40
N GLU A 306 9.32 1.18 -19.57
CA GLU A 306 8.60 2.44 -19.82
C GLU A 306 9.55 3.65 -19.74
N LEU A 307 10.45 3.69 -18.75
CA LEU A 307 11.44 4.77 -18.60
C LEU A 307 12.40 4.85 -19.78
N LYS A 308 12.59 3.75 -20.53
CA LYS A 308 13.37 3.75 -21.79
C LYS A 308 12.61 4.32 -22.99
N GLN A 309 11.28 4.52 -22.86
CA GLN A 309 10.48 5.07 -23.95
C GLN A 309 10.64 6.60 -24.05
N PRO A 310 10.33 7.21 -25.20
CA PRO A 310 10.41 8.66 -25.39
C PRO A 310 9.63 9.43 -24.31
N GLY A 311 10.33 10.20 -23.49
CA GLY A 311 9.78 10.99 -22.39
C GLY A 311 9.50 10.20 -21.11
N GLY A 312 9.84 8.91 -21.03
CA GLY A 312 9.59 8.05 -19.86
C GLY A 312 8.10 7.91 -19.53
N ILE A 313 7.25 7.94 -20.55
CA ILE A 313 5.80 7.82 -20.42
C ILE A 313 5.25 6.75 -21.35
N ALA A 314 4.05 6.26 -20.99
CA ALA A 314 3.25 5.39 -21.84
C ALA A 314 1.77 5.81 -21.84
N TYR A 315 1.00 5.17 -22.69
CA TYR A 315 -0.45 5.30 -22.76
C TYR A 315 -1.06 3.92 -22.52
N LEU A 316 -1.72 3.78 -21.38
CA LEU A 316 -2.50 2.58 -21.09
C LEU A 316 -3.81 2.65 -21.86
N VAL A 317 -4.09 1.62 -22.65
CA VAL A 317 -5.31 1.49 -23.45
C VAL A 317 -6.12 0.30 -22.97
N VAL A 318 -7.40 0.52 -22.72
CA VAL A 318 -8.44 -0.49 -22.45
C VAL A 318 -9.66 -0.22 -23.29
N ASP A 319 -10.62 -1.16 -23.38
CA ASP A 319 -11.82 -1.04 -24.21
C ASP A 319 -13.13 -1.07 -23.42
N ASP A 320 -14.25 -0.95 -24.11
CA ASP A 320 -15.59 -0.90 -23.55
C ASP A 320 -16.03 -2.22 -22.89
N SER A 321 -15.43 -3.35 -23.28
CA SER A 321 -15.73 -4.64 -22.66
C SER A 321 -15.26 -4.69 -21.18
N ILE A 322 -14.13 -4.02 -20.89
CA ILE A 322 -13.63 -3.83 -19.50
C ILE A 322 -14.46 -2.76 -18.79
N TYR A 323 -14.75 -1.63 -19.46
CA TYR A 323 -15.51 -0.51 -18.89
C TYR A 323 -16.87 -0.94 -18.35
N LYS A 324 -17.62 -1.71 -19.12
CA LYS A 324 -18.96 -2.20 -18.73
C LYS A 324 -18.93 -3.06 -17.45
N LYS A 325 -17.86 -3.82 -17.26
CA LYS A 325 -17.73 -4.81 -16.18
C LYS A 325 -16.92 -4.34 -14.97
N ASN A 326 -16.25 -3.17 -15.06
CA ASN A 326 -15.32 -2.74 -14.02
C ASN A 326 -15.70 -1.36 -13.47
N LYS A 327 -16.11 -1.32 -12.19
CA LYS A 327 -16.52 -0.10 -11.49
C LYS A 327 -15.35 0.89 -11.34
N MET A 328 -14.15 0.38 -11.08
CA MET A 328 -12.94 1.20 -10.93
C MET A 328 -12.58 1.93 -12.22
N LEU A 329 -12.68 1.25 -13.38
CA LEU A 329 -12.46 1.91 -14.67
C LEU A 329 -13.49 3.02 -14.93
N ARG A 330 -14.76 2.80 -14.55
CA ARG A 330 -15.79 3.86 -14.64
C ARG A 330 -15.44 5.07 -13.76
N SER A 331 -14.89 4.84 -12.57
CA SER A 331 -14.39 5.92 -11.69
C SER A 331 -13.25 6.68 -12.35
N TYR A 332 -12.23 5.99 -12.89
CA TYR A 332 -11.13 6.67 -13.59
C TYR A 332 -11.60 7.55 -14.75
N VAL A 333 -12.60 7.11 -15.49
CA VAL A 333 -13.18 7.91 -16.58
C VAL A 333 -13.97 9.10 -16.04
N SER A 334 -14.80 8.90 -15.00
CA SER A 334 -15.57 9.98 -14.39
C SER A 334 -14.71 11.04 -13.71
N GLU A 335 -13.56 10.64 -13.18
CA GLU A 335 -12.55 11.52 -12.58
C GLU A 335 -11.63 12.19 -13.62
N GLY A 336 -11.78 11.86 -14.91
CA GLY A 336 -10.97 12.41 -15.99
C GLY A 336 -9.55 11.87 -16.08
N LEU A 337 -9.24 10.78 -15.35
CA LEU A 337 -7.93 10.11 -15.38
C LEU A 337 -7.73 9.31 -16.68
N MET A 338 -8.83 8.79 -17.24
CA MET A 338 -8.83 8.13 -18.54
C MET A 338 -9.77 8.83 -19.51
N LYS A 339 -9.35 8.99 -20.75
CA LYS A 339 -10.11 9.69 -21.81
C LYS A 339 -10.72 8.69 -22.77
N LYS A 340 -11.99 8.92 -23.11
CA LYS A 340 -12.73 8.13 -24.09
C LYS A 340 -12.29 8.46 -25.51
N CYS A 341 -12.07 7.42 -26.32
CA CYS A 341 -11.73 7.50 -27.76
C CYS A 341 -12.65 6.56 -28.53
N ASP A 342 -13.47 7.08 -29.44
CA ASP A 342 -14.48 6.29 -30.13
C ASP A 342 -13.88 5.35 -31.19
N THR A 343 -12.63 5.59 -31.65
CA THR A 343 -11.93 4.78 -32.66
C THR A 343 -10.43 4.69 -32.34
N VAL A 344 -9.73 3.74 -32.96
CA VAL A 344 -8.26 3.64 -32.93
C VAL A 344 -7.60 4.92 -33.45
N ALA A 345 -8.19 5.54 -34.48
CA ALA A 345 -7.70 6.82 -35.00
C ALA A 345 -7.80 7.95 -33.95
N ASN A 346 -8.84 7.95 -33.12
CA ASN A 346 -8.96 8.91 -32.00
C ASN A 346 -7.90 8.62 -30.90
N VAL A 347 -7.53 7.35 -30.68
CA VAL A 347 -6.41 7.00 -29.81
C VAL A 347 -5.11 7.59 -30.35
N ALA A 348 -4.83 7.40 -31.65
CA ALA A 348 -3.66 7.98 -32.30
C ALA A 348 -3.60 9.52 -32.18
N LYS A 349 -4.73 10.18 -32.43
CA LYS A 349 -4.87 11.65 -32.26
C LYS A 349 -4.59 12.09 -30.82
N LEU A 350 -5.10 11.36 -29.83
CA LEU A 350 -4.88 11.67 -28.41
C LEU A 350 -3.40 11.57 -28.02
N ILE A 351 -2.71 10.53 -28.51
CA ILE A 351 -1.28 10.28 -28.28
C ILE A 351 -0.41 11.27 -29.06
N GLY A 352 -0.89 11.77 -30.17
CA GLY A 352 -0.10 12.57 -31.12
C GLY A 352 0.82 11.70 -32.00
N ALA A 353 0.42 10.43 -32.23
CA ALA A 353 1.19 9.45 -33.01
C ALA A 353 0.58 9.22 -34.40
N ASP A 354 1.38 8.66 -35.32
CA ASP A 354 0.90 8.27 -36.64
C ASP A 354 -0.23 7.23 -36.53
N PRO A 355 -1.43 7.50 -37.09
CA PRO A 355 -2.56 6.58 -37.04
C PRO A 355 -2.24 5.18 -37.59
N LYS A 356 -1.38 5.08 -38.61
CA LYS A 356 -0.96 3.79 -39.17
C LYS A 356 -0.12 2.97 -38.17
N VAL A 357 0.74 3.63 -37.41
CA VAL A 357 1.56 2.97 -36.39
C VAL A 357 0.70 2.49 -35.24
N VAL A 358 -0.23 3.31 -34.78
CA VAL A 358 -1.16 2.92 -33.71
C VAL A 358 -2.05 1.76 -34.17
N GLN A 359 -2.62 1.83 -35.38
CA GLN A 359 -3.40 0.73 -35.93
C GLN A 359 -2.59 -0.57 -36.00
N ALA A 360 -1.35 -0.51 -36.48
CA ALA A 360 -0.48 -1.69 -36.54
C ALA A 360 -0.23 -2.30 -35.13
N SER A 361 -0.15 -1.49 -34.09
CA SER A 361 -0.01 -2.00 -32.71
C SER A 361 -1.29 -2.70 -32.22
N PHE A 362 -2.48 -2.20 -32.59
CA PHE A 362 -3.73 -2.90 -32.32
C PHE A 362 -3.83 -4.20 -33.12
N ASP A 363 -3.50 -4.19 -34.41
CA ASP A 363 -3.53 -5.39 -35.27
C ASP A 363 -2.59 -6.48 -34.73
N GLN A 364 -1.40 -6.10 -34.25
CA GLN A 364 -0.46 -7.02 -33.60
C GLN A 364 -1.06 -7.63 -32.33
N TYR A 365 -1.72 -6.81 -31.49
CA TYR A 365 -2.36 -7.30 -30.28
C TYR A 365 -3.54 -8.23 -30.62
N TRP A 366 -4.39 -7.88 -31.58
CA TRP A 366 -5.50 -8.71 -32.04
C TRP A 366 -5.01 -10.05 -32.60
N LYS A 367 -3.96 -10.04 -33.44
CA LYS A 367 -3.32 -11.24 -33.93
C LYS A 367 -2.78 -12.14 -32.81
N ALA A 368 -2.16 -11.54 -31.81
CA ALA A 368 -1.65 -12.28 -30.65
C ALA A 368 -2.81 -12.95 -29.87
N TYR A 369 -3.93 -12.26 -29.70
CA TYR A 369 -5.13 -12.81 -29.09
C TYR A 369 -5.71 -13.98 -29.92
N ASP A 370 -5.89 -13.78 -31.23
CA ASP A 370 -6.47 -14.78 -32.13
C ASP A 370 -5.60 -16.05 -32.18
N ASN A 371 -4.27 -15.88 -32.16
CA ASN A 371 -3.30 -16.98 -32.15
C ASN A 371 -3.07 -17.57 -30.75
N LYS A 372 -3.65 -16.98 -29.66
CA LYS A 372 -3.38 -17.33 -28.26
C LYS A 372 -1.89 -17.28 -27.91
N LYS A 373 -1.13 -16.44 -28.60
CA LYS A 373 0.33 -16.32 -28.45
C LYS A 373 0.82 -14.93 -28.82
N ASP A 374 1.49 -14.25 -27.91
CA ASP A 374 2.18 -12.98 -28.16
C ASP A 374 3.64 -13.25 -28.55
N ASP A 375 3.91 -13.38 -29.85
CA ASP A 375 5.24 -13.66 -30.37
C ASP A 375 6.22 -12.49 -30.19
N LEU A 376 5.73 -11.26 -29.97
CA LEU A 376 6.58 -10.08 -29.88
C LEU A 376 7.11 -9.85 -28.46
N PHE A 377 6.26 -10.02 -27.45
CA PHE A 377 6.61 -9.67 -26.07
C PHE A 377 6.40 -10.83 -25.09
N GLY A 378 5.86 -11.97 -25.57
CA GLY A 378 5.68 -13.15 -24.74
C GLY A 378 4.65 -12.96 -23.64
N ARG A 379 3.61 -12.15 -23.84
CA ARG A 379 2.53 -12.00 -22.88
C ARG A 379 1.80 -13.34 -22.71
N PRO A 380 1.76 -13.94 -21.49
CA PRO A 380 1.32 -15.33 -21.32
C PRO A 380 -0.19 -15.50 -21.47
N GLU A 381 -0.97 -14.44 -21.22
CA GLU A 381 -2.44 -14.48 -21.22
C GLU A 381 -3.02 -13.32 -22.03
N MET A 382 -3.75 -13.66 -23.08
CA MET A 382 -4.51 -12.74 -23.90
C MET A 382 -5.99 -12.89 -23.54
N VAL A 383 -6.42 -12.26 -22.43
CA VAL A 383 -7.75 -12.46 -21.81
C VAL A 383 -8.91 -11.87 -22.60
N ILE A 384 -8.66 -10.80 -23.38
CA ILE A 384 -9.64 -10.16 -24.29
C ILE A 384 -8.94 -9.73 -25.57
N ARG A 385 -9.71 -9.61 -26.66
CA ARG A 385 -9.19 -9.14 -27.94
C ARG A 385 -8.90 -7.63 -27.94
N LEU A 386 -9.59 -6.87 -27.08
CA LEU A 386 -9.48 -5.40 -26.96
C LEU A 386 -9.87 -4.70 -28.27
N ASP A 387 -11.05 -5.06 -28.80
CA ASP A 387 -11.60 -4.57 -30.07
C ASP A 387 -12.99 -3.92 -29.93
N GLN A 388 -13.51 -3.82 -28.71
CA GLN A 388 -14.81 -3.24 -28.42
C GLN A 388 -14.70 -1.73 -28.18
N ALA A 389 -14.89 -0.93 -29.23
CA ALA A 389 -14.97 0.53 -29.08
C ALA A 389 -16.16 0.94 -28.17
N PRO A 390 -16.09 2.09 -27.46
CA PRO A 390 -14.97 3.00 -27.37
C PRO A 390 -13.78 2.47 -26.57
N PHE A 391 -12.61 3.05 -26.83
CA PHE A 391 -11.39 2.81 -26.06
C PHE A 391 -11.24 3.88 -24.97
N TYR A 392 -10.54 3.54 -23.90
CA TYR A 392 -10.22 4.47 -22.80
C TYR A 392 -8.71 4.49 -22.60
N VAL A 393 -8.15 5.70 -22.56
CA VAL A 393 -6.71 5.92 -22.61
C VAL A 393 -6.26 6.81 -21.46
N ALA A 394 -5.23 6.38 -20.72
CA ALA A 394 -4.54 7.21 -19.73
C ALA A 394 -3.08 7.41 -20.13
N GLU A 395 -2.58 8.65 -20.05
CA GLU A 395 -1.15 8.91 -20.05
C GLU A 395 -0.59 8.57 -18.66
N VAL A 396 0.39 7.68 -18.61
CA VAL A 396 0.96 7.14 -17.38
C VAL A 396 2.49 7.25 -17.38
N THR A 397 3.07 7.19 -16.20
CA THR A 397 4.52 7.15 -15.99
C THR A 397 4.81 6.37 -14.70
N PRO A 398 6.00 5.79 -14.53
CA PRO A 398 6.35 5.20 -13.25
C PRO A 398 6.32 6.21 -12.10
N GLY A 399 5.74 5.79 -10.98
CA GLY A 399 5.66 6.60 -9.76
C GLY A 399 5.96 5.78 -8.51
N ILE A 400 6.40 6.44 -7.44
CA ILE A 400 6.69 5.81 -6.14
C ILE A 400 5.41 5.19 -5.61
N HIS A 401 5.48 3.90 -5.21
CA HIS A 401 4.29 3.17 -4.80
C HIS A 401 4.42 2.55 -3.42
N HIS A 402 5.31 1.57 -3.23
CA HIS A 402 5.47 0.83 -2.00
C HIS A 402 6.93 0.88 -1.53
N THR A 403 7.14 1.01 -0.22
CA THR A 403 8.47 0.92 0.38
C THR A 403 8.60 -0.46 1.02
N MET A 404 9.39 -1.36 0.40
CA MET A 404 9.56 -2.74 0.89
C MET A 404 10.52 -2.81 2.06
N GLY A 405 11.43 -1.85 2.16
CA GLY A 405 12.36 -1.73 3.27
C GLY A 405 11.76 -0.99 4.46
N GLY A 406 12.28 -1.30 5.65
CA GLY A 406 11.81 -0.69 6.89
C GLY A 406 12.49 -1.27 8.12
N VAL A 407 11.78 -1.24 9.23
CA VAL A 407 12.25 -1.73 10.52
C VAL A 407 12.48 -3.24 10.48
N THR A 408 13.63 -3.70 10.95
CA THR A 408 13.93 -5.14 11.06
C THR A 408 13.10 -5.78 12.17
N ILE A 409 12.39 -6.85 11.85
CA ILE A 409 11.57 -7.62 12.78
C ILE A 409 11.92 -9.10 12.72
N ASP A 410 11.50 -9.86 13.74
CA ASP A 410 11.46 -11.32 13.73
C ASP A 410 10.04 -11.85 13.37
N PRO A 411 9.84 -13.18 13.22
CA PRO A 411 8.51 -13.76 12.97
C PRO A 411 7.47 -13.54 14.08
N LYS A 412 7.89 -13.07 15.27
CA LYS A 412 6.98 -12.66 16.36
C LYS A 412 6.63 -11.18 16.29
N THR A 413 7.07 -10.49 15.23
CA THR A 413 6.92 -9.04 15.02
C THR A 413 7.69 -8.18 16.03
N GLU A 414 8.59 -8.76 16.83
CA GLU A 414 9.47 -8.02 17.73
C GLU A 414 10.49 -7.20 16.93
N VAL A 415 10.61 -5.93 17.24
CA VAL A 415 11.59 -5.04 16.57
C VAL A 415 13.00 -5.40 17.04
N LEU A 416 13.90 -5.62 16.10
CA LEU A 416 15.27 -5.99 16.37
C LEU A 416 16.21 -4.77 16.34
N ASN A 417 17.16 -4.76 17.27
CA ASN A 417 18.26 -3.81 17.25
C ASN A 417 19.39 -4.25 16.32
N LYS A 418 20.44 -3.44 16.15
CA LYS A 418 21.61 -3.76 15.29
C LYS A 418 22.34 -5.05 15.67
N ALA A 419 22.23 -5.50 16.92
CA ALA A 419 22.76 -6.80 17.37
C ALA A 419 21.80 -7.97 17.13
N LYS A 420 20.71 -7.75 16.36
CA LYS A 420 19.63 -8.70 16.06
C LYS A 420 18.93 -9.24 17.32
N LYS A 421 18.90 -8.46 18.38
CA LYS A 421 18.15 -8.76 19.61
C LYS A 421 16.87 -7.94 19.67
N PRO A 422 15.76 -8.52 20.17
CA PRO A 422 14.52 -7.78 20.38
C PRO A 422 14.70 -6.55 21.28
N ILE A 423 14.03 -5.47 20.91
CA ILE A 423 13.85 -4.30 21.79
C ILE A 423 12.62 -4.56 22.65
N PRO A 424 12.75 -4.80 23.95
CA PRO A 424 11.67 -5.26 24.79
C PRO A 424 10.46 -4.31 24.81
N GLY A 425 9.27 -4.84 24.44
CA GLY A 425 8.02 -4.09 24.37
C GLY A 425 7.82 -3.27 23.10
N LEU A 426 8.72 -3.38 22.10
CA LEU A 426 8.55 -2.74 20.79
C LEU A 426 8.26 -3.77 19.71
N PHE A 427 7.15 -3.58 18.99
CA PHE A 427 6.69 -4.41 17.89
C PHE A 427 6.44 -3.56 16.65
N ALA A 428 6.44 -4.18 15.48
CA ALA A 428 6.09 -3.51 14.23
C ALA A 428 5.40 -4.47 13.26
N ALA A 429 4.45 -3.94 12.48
CA ALA A 429 3.71 -4.70 11.47
C ALA A 429 3.31 -3.83 10.27
N GLY A 430 3.18 -4.44 9.09
CA GLY A 430 2.82 -3.79 7.84
C GLY A 430 4.00 -3.10 7.16
N GLU A 431 3.72 -2.13 6.30
CA GLU A 431 4.70 -1.47 5.42
C GLU A 431 5.82 -0.71 6.16
N VAL A 432 5.71 -0.51 7.48
CA VAL A 432 6.79 0.06 8.31
C VAL A 432 7.96 -0.93 8.47
N THR A 433 7.73 -2.22 8.23
CA THR A 433 8.72 -3.30 8.38
C THR A 433 9.43 -3.61 7.06
N GLY A 434 10.68 -4.07 7.13
CA GLY A 434 11.45 -4.53 5.99
C GLY A 434 11.64 -6.04 5.96
N GLY A 435 12.01 -6.59 4.79
CA GLY A 435 12.42 -7.97 4.60
C GLY A 435 11.31 -8.98 4.30
N VAL A 436 10.06 -8.57 4.11
CA VAL A 436 8.96 -9.51 3.80
C VAL A 436 8.94 -9.87 2.32
N HIS A 437 9.08 -8.88 1.42
CA HIS A 437 9.06 -9.13 -0.03
C HIS A 437 9.87 -8.10 -0.80
#